data_559818dc360098b539002146a2358f37
#
_entry.id   559818dc360098b539002146a2358f37
#
_cell.length_a   1.000
_cell.length_b   1.000
_cell.length_c   1.000
_cell.angle_alpha   90.00
_cell.angle_beta   90.00
_cell.angle_gamma   90.00
#
_symmetry.space_group_name_H-M   'P 1'
#
loop_
_entity.id
_entity.type
_entity.pdbx_description
1 polymer ?
#
loop_
_entity_poly.entity_id
_entity_poly.type
_entity_poly.pdbx_seq_one_letter_code
_entity_poly.pdbx_strand_id
1 'polypeptide(L)'
;MRRWSSIPLGLALALVASAAIAHPLDYRVDTVHSQVLFSADHDGYSKPVGRLAIARGWLRFDPDDWGASKVVVDIDLASADLGDKGWNAAVTGSKFLDAAKFPTAHFESVAVTKTGKDTGTLDGKLTLHGVALPVKVDFTVNRVGATLFGFETIAGFSGRAKLDRTQFGMNAFPKAIGTEVTIRLEIEASLDRHAEYDYQQAANKLMRSRAHAAAQH
;
A
#
# COMPACT_ATOMS: atom_id res chain seq x y z
N MET A 1 67.28 -49.26 -14.66
CA MET A 1 66.57 -48.58 -13.54
C MET A 1 65.66 -47.48 -14.11
N ARG A 2 64.34 -47.76 -14.24
CA ARG A 2 63.36 -46.81 -14.79
C ARG A 2 62.61 -46.24 -13.59
N ARG A 3 62.69 -44.91 -13.37
CA ARG A 3 61.95 -44.18 -12.37
C ARG A 3 60.56 -43.83 -12.94
N TRP A 4 59.50 -44.31 -12.37
CA TRP A 4 58.13 -43.87 -12.65
C TRP A 4 57.80 -42.65 -11.77
N SER A 5 57.53 -41.54 -12.44
CA SER A 5 57.04 -40.33 -11.81
C SER A 5 55.50 -40.42 -11.74
N SER A 6 54.95 -40.54 -10.54
CA SER A 6 53.53 -40.44 -10.26
C SER A 6 53.07 -39.01 -10.27
N ILE A 7 52.16 -38.64 -11.16
CA ILE A 7 51.49 -37.33 -11.21
C ILE A 7 50.25 -37.43 -10.30
N PRO A 8 50.08 -36.56 -9.29
CA PRO A 8 48.85 -36.56 -8.52
C PRO A 8 47.74 -35.85 -9.33
N LEU A 9 46.65 -36.58 -9.59
CA LEU A 9 45.42 -36.06 -10.19
C LEU A 9 44.67 -35.26 -9.14
N GLY A 10 44.84 -33.92 -9.15
CA GLY A 10 44.10 -33.00 -8.30
C GLY A 10 42.66 -32.89 -8.76
N LEU A 11 41.73 -33.45 -8.00
CA LEU A 11 40.28 -33.31 -8.21
C LEU A 11 39.86 -31.88 -7.80
N ALA A 12 39.71 -30.96 -8.73
CA ALA A 12 39.15 -29.64 -8.50
C ALA A 12 37.62 -29.77 -8.33
N LEU A 13 37.16 -29.72 -7.07
CA LEU A 13 35.74 -29.65 -6.74
C LEU A 13 35.24 -28.24 -7.01
N ALA A 14 34.58 -28.01 -8.16
CA ALA A 14 33.92 -26.77 -8.47
C ALA A 14 32.64 -26.65 -7.59
N LEU A 15 32.70 -25.81 -6.54
CA LEU A 15 31.49 -25.39 -5.83
C LEU A 15 30.65 -24.51 -6.79
N VAL A 16 29.59 -25.08 -7.33
CA VAL A 16 28.52 -24.33 -7.98
C VAL A 16 27.70 -23.69 -6.86
N ALA A 17 27.98 -22.44 -6.55
CA ALA A 17 27.11 -21.62 -5.71
C ALA A 17 25.79 -21.43 -6.46
N SER A 18 24.75 -22.20 -6.09
CA SER A 18 23.39 -21.92 -6.52
C SER A 18 23.00 -20.57 -5.93
N ALA A 19 22.99 -19.53 -6.74
CA ALA A 19 22.33 -18.29 -6.39
C ALA A 19 20.85 -18.64 -6.17
N ALA A 20 20.39 -18.61 -4.94
CA ALA A 20 18.98 -18.67 -4.62
C ALA A 20 18.37 -17.42 -5.24
N ILE A 21 17.61 -17.60 -6.32
CA ILE A 21 16.81 -16.52 -6.89
C ILE A 21 15.75 -16.23 -5.81
N ALA A 22 15.93 -15.12 -5.11
CA ALA A 22 14.92 -14.62 -4.20
C ALA A 22 13.69 -14.32 -5.07
N HIS A 23 12.61 -15.06 -4.88
CA HIS A 23 11.34 -14.79 -5.55
C HIS A 23 10.63 -13.69 -4.77
N PRO A 24 10.00 -12.70 -5.45
CA PRO A 24 9.16 -11.72 -4.77
C PRO A 24 8.08 -12.45 -3.97
N LEU A 25 7.86 -12.00 -2.73
CA LEU A 25 6.90 -12.60 -1.81
C LEU A 25 5.65 -11.73 -1.72
N ASP A 26 4.49 -12.38 -1.69
CA ASP A 26 3.22 -11.72 -1.50
C ASP A 26 2.90 -11.63 0.00
N TYR A 27 2.32 -10.50 0.38
CA TYR A 27 1.93 -10.16 1.74
C TYR A 27 0.50 -9.64 1.73
N ARG A 28 -0.29 -10.02 2.72
CA ARG A 28 -1.60 -9.45 2.99
C ARG A 28 -1.45 -8.28 3.93
N VAL A 29 -2.01 -7.13 3.57
CA VAL A 29 -2.03 -5.95 4.45
C VAL A 29 -2.81 -6.28 5.72
N ASP A 30 -2.20 -6.05 6.87
CA ASP A 30 -2.85 -6.14 8.17
C ASP A 30 -3.70 -4.89 8.37
N THR A 31 -5.02 -5.05 8.32
CA THR A 31 -5.97 -3.93 8.41
C THR A 31 -6.15 -3.42 9.85
N VAL A 32 -5.64 -4.15 10.85
CA VAL A 32 -5.70 -3.76 12.26
C VAL A 32 -4.51 -2.88 12.64
N HIS A 33 -3.30 -3.27 12.22
CA HIS A 33 -2.06 -2.57 12.57
C HIS A 33 -1.65 -1.53 11.52
N SER A 34 -2.33 -1.48 10.37
CA SER A 34 -2.07 -0.47 9.34
C SER A 34 -2.95 0.77 9.50
N GLN A 35 -2.41 1.94 9.16
CA GLN A 35 -3.10 3.21 9.28
C GLN A 35 -2.89 4.09 8.05
N VAL A 36 -3.98 4.70 7.58
CA VAL A 36 -3.97 5.80 6.61
C VAL A 36 -4.40 7.06 7.34
N LEU A 37 -3.46 7.98 7.54
CA LEU A 37 -3.70 9.26 8.19
C LEU A 37 -3.75 10.36 7.12
N PHE A 38 -4.66 11.30 7.28
CA PHE A 38 -4.77 12.46 6.40
C PHE A 38 -4.88 13.75 7.21
N SER A 39 -4.45 14.86 6.62
CA SER A 39 -4.50 16.17 7.26
C SER A 39 -4.59 17.26 6.20
N ALA A 40 -5.42 18.26 6.45
CA ALA A 40 -5.53 19.47 5.65
C ALA A 40 -5.52 20.71 6.55
N ASP A 41 -5.16 21.86 6.00
CA ASP A 41 -5.27 23.14 6.72
C ASP A 41 -6.74 23.45 7.03
N HIS A 42 -7.01 23.92 8.26
CA HIS A 42 -8.32 24.35 8.71
C HIS A 42 -8.28 25.82 9.08
N ASP A 43 -8.57 26.68 8.08
CA ASP A 43 -8.69 28.13 8.18
C ASP A 43 -7.43 28.81 8.77
N GLY A 44 -6.26 28.24 8.53
CA GLY A 44 -4.98 28.70 9.07
C GLY A 44 -4.76 28.48 10.56
N TYR A 45 -5.78 27.99 11.30
CA TYR A 45 -5.66 27.77 12.74
C TYR A 45 -4.96 26.46 13.11
N SER A 46 -5.21 25.40 12.35
CA SER A 46 -4.67 24.08 12.67
C SER A 46 -4.66 23.17 11.44
N LYS A 47 -4.04 22.00 11.60
CA LYS A 47 -4.07 20.91 10.62
C LYS A 47 -4.56 19.65 11.31
N PRO A 48 -5.88 19.49 11.51
CA PRO A 48 -6.43 18.32 12.15
C PRO A 48 -6.06 17.05 11.38
N VAL A 49 -5.82 15.99 12.12
CA VAL A 49 -5.47 14.68 11.58
C VAL A 49 -6.69 13.77 11.67
N GLY A 50 -7.09 13.22 10.55
CA GLY A 50 -8.07 12.17 10.47
C GLY A 50 -7.42 10.84 10.10
N ARG A 51 -8.12 9.74 10.36
CA ARG A 51 -7.74 8.39 10.02
C ARG A 51 -8.79 7.75 9.12
N LEU A 52 -8.33 6.91 8.18
CA LEU A 52 -9.15 6.03 7.37
C LEU A 52 -8.69 4.58 7.57
N ALA A 53 -9.63 3.65 7.62
CA ALA A 53 -9.34 2.22 7.70
C ALA A 53 -9.02 1.66 6.31
N ILE A 54 -8.07 0.75 6.24
CA ILE A 54 -7.85 -0.08 5.06
C ILE A 54 -8.90 -1.18 5.06
N ALA A 55 -9.71 -1.25 4.01
CA ALA A 55 -10.72 -2.29 3.86
C ALA A 55 -10.08 -3.64 3.52
N ARG A 56 -9.07 -3.61 2.64
CA ARG A 56 -8.26 -4.76 2.22
C ARG A 56 -7.07 -4.29 1.40
N GLY A 57 -6.06 -5.13 1.29
CA GLY A 57 -4.90 -4.85 0.44
C GLY A 57 -3.93 -6.01 0.40
N TRP A 58 -3.10 -6.01 -0.61
CA TRP A 58 -1.97 -6.91 -0.72
C TRP A 58 -0.79 -6.17 -1.34
N LEU A 59 0.39 -6.67 -1.07
CA LEU A 59 1.61 -6.19 -1.70
C LEU A 59 2.53 -7.37 -2.03
N ARG A 60 3.26 -7.21 -3.13
CA ARG A 60 4.42 -8.03 -3.47
C ARG A 60 5.65 -7.22 -3.17
N PHE A 61 6.61 -7.79 -2.48
CA PHE A 61 7.86 -7.12 -2.17
C PHE A 61 9.04 -8.08 -2.28
N ASP A 62 10.07 -7.63 -3.00
CA ASP A 62 11.36 -8.28 -3.07
C ASP A 62 12.43 -7.29 -2.57
N PRO A 63 13.10 -7.57 -1.45
CA PRO A 63 14.16 -6.72 -0.93
C PRO A 63 15.35 -6.53 -1.89
N ASP A 64 15.57 -7.51 -2.78
CA ASP A 64 16.68 -7.51 -3.73
C ASP A 64 16.31 -6.88 -5.08
N ASP A 65 15.01 -6.95 -5.46
CA ASP A 65 14.47 -6.32 -6.68
C ASP A 65 13.18 -5.52 -6.38
N TRP A 66 13.36 -4.28 -5.99
CA TRP A 66 12.23 -3.38 -5.70
C TRP A 66 11.36 -3.08 -6.93
N GLY A 67 11.94 -3.18 -8.14
CA GLY A 67 11.18 -2.99 -9.38
C GLY A 67 10.12 -4.05 -9.64
N ALA A 68 10.29 -5.26 -9.07
CA ALA A 68 9.30 -6.33 -9.14
C ALA A 68 8.15 -6.18 -8.13
N SER A 69 8.21 -5.16 -7.24
CA SER A 69 7.21 -4.94 -6.20
C SER A 69 5.91 -4.39 -6.77
N LYS A 70 4.80 -4.76 -6.13
CA LYS A 70 3.44 -4.32 -6.46
C LYS A 70 2.64 -4.06 -5.19
N VAL A 71 1.76 -3.05 -5.22
CA VAL A 71 0.86 -2.72 -4.11
C VAL A 71 -0.53 -2.45 -4.65
N VAL A 72 -1.54 -3.06 -4.02
CA VAL A 72 -2.95 -2.77 -4.29
C VAL A 72 -3.69 -2.66 -2.96
N VAL A 73 -4.39 -1.54 -2.76
CA VAL A 73 -5.09 -1.25 -1.50
C VAL A 73 -6.44 -0.61 -1.77
N ASP A 74 -7.48 -1.08 -1.06
CA ASP A 74 -8.78 -0.45 -0.95
C ASP A 74 -8.95 0.18 0.44
N ILE A 75 -9.36 1.44 0.47
CA ILE A 75 -9.53 2.25 1.68
C ILE A 75 -11.02 2.52 1.85
N ASP A 76 -11.56 2.27 3.05
CA ASP A 76 -12.95 2.56 3.39
C ASP A 76 -13.13 4.04 3.70
N LEU A 77 -13.83 4.78 2.83
CA LEU A 77 -14.07 6.20 2.99
C LEU A 77 -15.12 6.53 4.06
N ALA A 78 -16.00 5.59 4.38
CA ALA A 78 -16.99 5.77 5.44
C ALA A 78 -16.36 5.66 6.85
N SER A 79 -15.15 5.11 6.95
CA SER A 79 -14.41 4.95 8.19
C SER A 79 -13.69 6.21 8.67
N ALA A 80 -13.84 7.35 7.98
CA ALA A 80 -13.13 8.58 8.34
C ALA A 80 -13.41 8.99 9.79
N ASP A 81 -12.35 9.11 10.58
CA ASP A 81 -12.42 9.46 11.99
C ASP A 81 -11.44 10.60 12.32
N LEU A 82 -12.00 11.74 12.75
CA LEU A 82 -11.29 12.93 13.19
C LEU A 82 -11.51 13.19 14.69
N GLY A 83 -12.04 12.19 15.43
CA GLY A 83 -12.30 12.30 16.86
C GLY A 83 -13.61 12.99 17.25
N ASP A 84 -14.38 13.53 16.31
CA ASP A 84 -15.66 14.18 16.53
C ASP A 84 -16.71 13.75 15.49
N LYS A 85 -17.92 13.43 15.96
CA LYS A 85 -19.01 12.92 15.09
C LYS A 85 -19.44 13.92 14.00
N GLY A 86 -19.44 15.22 14.32
CA GLY A 86 -19.81 16.28 13.38
C GLY A 86 -18.75 16.41 12.27
N TRP A 87 -17.48 16.34 12.65
CA TRP A 87 -16.37 16.34 11.70
C TRP A 87 -16.36 15.08 10.82
N ASN A 88 -16.58 13.92 11.41
CA ASN A 88 -16.68 12.65 10.68
C ASN A 88 -17.80 12.71 9.63
N ALA A 89 -18.99 13.19 10.03
CA ALA A 89 -20.11 13.35 9.11
C ALA A 89 -19.84 14.42 8.02
N ALA A 90 -19.15 15.51 8.34
CA ALA A 90 -18.77 16.51 7.36
C ALA A 90 -17.82 15.97 6.31
N VAL A 91 -16.74 15.25 6.73
CA VAL A 91 -15.73 14.71 5.83
C VAL A 91 -16.28 13.56 4.98
N THR A 92 -17.12 12.68 5.52
CA THR A 92 -17.74 11.58 4.76
C THR A 92 -18.89 12.04 3.85
N GLY A 93 -19.40 13.27 4.06
CA GLY A 93 -20.51 13.83 3.31
C GLY A 93 -20.17 14.23 1.88
N SER A 94 -21.21 14.58 1.10
CA SER A 94 -21.16 14.89 -0.34
C SER A 94 -20.28 16.07 -0.74
N LYS A 95 -19.91 16.93 0.21
CA LYS A 95 -19.02 18.08 -0.04
C LYS A 95 -17.53 17.70 -0.07
N PHE A 96 -17.20 16.53 0.46
CA PHE A 96 -15.83 16.02 0.54
C PHE A 96 -15.75 14.59 -0.02
N LEU A 97 -15.66 13.55 0.81
CA LEU A 97 -15.43 12.19 0.35
C LEU A 97 -16.64 11.57 -0.37
N ASP A 98 -17.86 12.05 -0.09
CA ASP A 98 -19.13 11.50 -0.61
C ASP A 98 -19.17 9.96 -0.49
N ALA A 99 -18.88 9.48 0.74
CA ALA A 99 -18.69 8.06 1.00
C ALA A 99 -19.95 7.21 0.70
N ALA A 100 -21.13 7.82 0.70
CA ALA A 100 -22.38 7.15 0.29
C ALA A 100 -22.35 6.77 -1.20
N LYS A 101 -21.78 7.62 -2.05
CA LYS A 101 -21.66 7.41 -3.50
C LYS A 101 -20.36 6.69 -3.86
N PHE A 102 -19.29 7.02 -3.19
CA PHE A 102 -17.94 6.51 -3.40
C PHE A 102 -17.42 5.85 -2.11
N PRO A 103 -17.87 4.65 -1.75
CA PRO A 103 -17.54 4.06 -0.45
C PRO A 103 -16.07 3.68 -0.29
N THR A 104 -15.31 3.60 -1.41
CA THR A 104 -13.95 3.08 -1.40
C THR A 104 -13.05 3.95 -2.26
N ALA A 105 -11.86 4.30 -1.74
CA ALA A 105 -10.75 4.73 -2.56
C ALA A 105 -9.88 3.51 -2.92
N HIS A 106 -9.38 3.48 -4.15
CA HIS A 106 -8.56 2.38 -4.67
C HIS A 106 -7.20 2.90 -5.12
N PHE A 107 -6.13 2.30 -4.64
CA PHE A 107 -4.77 2.58 -5.08
C PHE A 107 -4.12 1.33 -5.67
N GLU A 108 -3.51 1.48 -6.83
CA GLU A 108 -2.70 0.45 -7.48
C GLU A 108 -1.37 1.04 -7.93
N SER A 109 -0.26 0.40 -7.56
CA SER A 109 1.08 0.80 -7.98
C SER A 109 1.30 0.55 -9.47
N VAL A 110 2.08 1.44 -10.09
CA VAL A 110 2.57 1.33 -11.48
C VAL A 110 4.04 0.99 -11.49
N ALA A 111 4.82 1.62 -10.61
CA ALA A 111 6.26 1.38 -10.50
C ALA A 111 6.74 1.61 -9.07
N VAL A 112 7.75 0.86 -8.67
CA VAL A 112 8.48 1.04 -7.41
C VAL A 112 9.95 1.29 -7.75
N THR A 113 10.51 2.37 -7.21
CA THR A 113 11.90 2.77 -7.45
C THR A 113 12.63 2.92 -6.11
N LYS A 114 13.74 2.20 -5.94
CA LYS A 114 14.62 2.36 -4.77
C LYS A 114 15.41 3.65 -4.90
N THR A 115 15.38 4.51 -3.88
CA THR A 115 16.07 5.81 -3.87
C THR A 115 17.20 5.88 -2.84
N GLY A 116 17.26 4.93 -1.90
CA GLY A 116 18.29 4.84 -0.87
C GLY A 116 18.39 3.43 -0.33
N LYS A 117 19.05 3.25 0.82
CA LYS A 117 19.22 1.93 1.43
C LYS A 117 17.86 1.29 1.74
N ASP A 118 17.01 2.03 2.46
CA ASP A 118 15.72 1.57 2.95
C ASP A 118 14.56 2.48 2.46
N THR A 119 14.83 3.42 1.52
CA THR A 119 13.87 4.39 1.01
C THR A 119 13.57 4.17 -0.47
N GLY A 120 12.35 4.50 -0.88
CA GLY A 120 11.91 4.41 -2.26
C GLY A 120 10.76 5.34 -2.58
N THR A 121 10.42 5.38 -3.86
CA THR A 121 9.20 6.01 -4.37
C THR A 121 8.29 4.96 -5.00
N LEU A 122 7.01 5.11 -4.77
CA LEU A 122 5.94 4.30 -5.32
C LEU A 122 5.07 5.20 -6.19
N ASP A 123 5.17 5.05 -7.50
CA ASP A 123 4.27 5.69 -8.45
C ASP A 123 3.05 4.80 -8.64
N GLY A 124 1.85 5.35 -8.55
CA GLY A 124 0.62 4.59 -8.68
C GLY A 124 -0.54 5.44 -9.17
N LYS A 125 -1.68 4.79 -9.29
CA LYS A 125 -2.97 5.41 -9.64
C LYS A 125 -3.91 5.33 -8.45
N LEU A 126 -4.37 6.47 -7.96
CA LEU A 126 -5.40 6.58 -6.94
C LEU A 126 -6.73 6.91 -7.60
N THR A 127 -7.73 6.06 -7.38
CA THR A 127 -9.14 6.36 -7.69
C THR A 127 -9.80 6.83 -6.39
N LEU A 128 -10.20 8.09 -6.34
CA LEU A 128 -10.84 8.72 -5.20
C LEU A 128 -11.99 9.60 -5.69
N HIS A 129 -13.13 9.57 -5.00
CA HIS A 129 -14.31 10.37 -5.38
C HIS A 129 -14.72 10.19 -6.86
N GLY A 130 -14.51 9.00 -7.43
CA GLY A 130 -14.80 8.64 -8.82
C GLY A 130 -13.76 9.13 -9.85
N VAL A 131 -12.70 9.84 -9.44
CA VAL A 131 -11.63 10.35 -10.30
C VAL A 131 -10.36 9.52 -10.10
N ALA A 132 -9.70 9.11 -11.18
CA ALA A 132 -8.45 8.34 -11.14
C ALA A 132 -7.29 9.21 -11.59
N LEU A 133 -6.32 9.44 -10.70
CA LEU A 133 -5.14 10.29 -10.95
C LEU A 133 -3.84 9.58 -10.53
N PRO A 134 -2.72 9.93 -11.16
CA PRO A 134 -1.40 9.49 -10.72
C PRO A 134 -1.07 10.10 -9.36
N VAL A 135 -0.50 9.30 -8.47
CA VAL A 135 -0.02 9.70 -7.15
C VAL A 135 1.35 9.09 -6.91
N LYS A 136 2.25 9.89 -6.35
CA LYS A 136 3.56 9.46 -5.88
C LYS A 136 3.55 9.37 -4.37
N VAL A 137 4.05 8.24 -3.84
CA VAL A 137 4.26 8.00 -2.41
C VAL A 137 5.76 7.82 -2.17
N ASP A 138 6.34 8.66 -1.34
CA ASP A 138 7.67 8.42 -0.79
C ASP A 138 7.55 7.47 0.40
N PHE A 139 8.37 6.42 0.45
CA PHE A 139 8.26 5.42 1.50
C PHE A 139 9.60 4.95 2.04
N THR A 140 9.57 4.39 3.23
CA THR A 140 10.68 3.71 3.90
C THR A 140 10.26 2.28 4.23
N VAL A 141 11.13 1.32 3.98
CA VAL A 141 11.03 -0.04 4.50
C VAL A 141 11.57 -0.01 5.93
N ASN A 142 10.68 -0.18 6.93
CA ASN A 142 11.05 -0.14 8.33
C ASN A 142 11.73 -1.45 8.75
N ARG A 143 11.11 -2.58 8.38
CA ARG A 143 11.60 -3.92 8.69
C ARG A 143 10.89 -4.98 7.83
N VAL A 144 11.60 -6.02 7.45
CA VAL A 144 11.04 -7.28 6.97
C VAL A 144 11.64 -8.41 7.80
N GLY A 145 10.81 -9.24 8.44
CA GLY A 145 11.31 -10.34 9.25
C GLY A 145 10.27 -10.93 10.21
N ALA A 146 10.67 -11.97 10.92
CA ALA A 146 9.82 -12.65 11.90
C ALA A 146 9.52 -11.73 13.10
N THR A 147 8.31 -11.87 13.66
CA THR A 147 7.92 -11.21 14.92
C THR A 147 8.50 -11.94 16.12
N LEU A 148 8.62 -11.22 17.27
CA LEU A 148 9.09 -11.82 18.52
C LEU A 148 8.08 -12.80 19.13
N PHE A 149 6.79 -12.66 18.82
CA PHE A 149 5.69 -13.39 19.44
C PHE A 149 5.00 -14.37 18.52
N GLY A 150 5.48 -14.52 17.28
CA GLY A 150 4.92 -15.42 16.29
C GLY A 150 5.96 -15.86 15.26
N PHE A 151 5.62 -16.88 14.49
CA PHE A 151 6.46 -17.37 13.40
C PHE A 151 6.13 -16.67 12.07
N GLU A 152 5.30 -15.62 12.11
CA GLU A 152 4.92 -14.87 10.92
C GLU A 152 6.02 -13.90 10.52
N THR A 153 6.28 -13.81 9.22
CA THR A 153 7.11 -12.76 8.64
C THR A 153 6.23 -11.56 8.33
N ILE A 154 6.60 -10.41 8.87
CA ILE A 154 5.93 -9.13 8.65
C ILE A 154 6.84 -8.22 7.83
N ALA A 155 6.26 -7.52 6.87
CA ALA A 155 6.89 -6.40 6.17
C ALA A 155 6.23 -5.10 6.64
N GLY A 156 7.03 -4.18 7.18
CA GLY A 156 6.59 -2.89 7.72
C GLY A 156 7.10 -1.72 6.91
N PHE A 157 6.24 -0.75 6.64
CA PHE A 157 6.53 0.43 5.81
C PHE A 157 5.91 1.69 6.41
N SER A 158 6.64 2.82 6.29
CA SER A 158 6.09 4.15 6.52
C SER A 158 6.09 4.92 5.20
N GLY A 159 5.01 5.63 4.90
CA GLY A 159 4.87 6.36 3.63
C GLY A 159 4.30 7.75 3.79
N ARG A 160 4.54 8.60 2.78
CA ARG A 160 3.98 9.96 2.70
C ARG A 160 3.62 10.31 1.27
N ALA A 161 2.47 11.01 1.12
CA ALA A 161 2.05 11.59 -0.14
C ALA A 161 1.38 12.94 0.10
N LYS A 162 1.23 13.72 -0.97
CA LYS A 162 0.43 14.94 -0.99
C LYS A 162 -0.57 14.84 -2.13
N LEU A 163 -1.80 15.23 -1.86
CA LEU A 163 -2.88 15.24 -2.84
C LEU A 163 -3.48 16.65 -2.89
N ASP A 164 -3.86 17.09 -4.07
CA ASP A 164 -4.78 18.22 -4.21
C ASP A 164 -6.20 17.65 -4.32
N ARG A 165 -7.01 17.83 -3.26
CA ARG A 165 -8.38 17.33 -3.19
C ARG A 165 -9.28 17.89 -4.29
N THR A 166 -8.98 19.08 -4.80
CA THR A 166 -9.79 19.71 -5.85
C THR A 166 -9.68 18.99 -7.18
N GLN A 167 -8.52 18.35 -7.48
CA GLN A 167 -8.34 17.53 -8.66
C GLN A 167 -9.25 16.29 -8.65
N PHE A 168 -9.67 15.84 -7.47
CA PHE A 168 -10.65 14.76 -7.29
C PHE A 168 -12.08 15.26 -7.20
N GLY A 169 -12.34 16.54 -7.50
CA GLY A 169 -13.68 17.12 -7.50
C GLY A 169 -14.19 17.59 -6.14
N MET A 170 -13.38 17.51 -5.08
CA MET A 170 -13.73 17.95 -3.72
C MET A 170 -13.45 19.47 -3.55
N ASN A 171 -14.31 20.31 -4.12
CA ASN A 171 -14.09 21.75 -4.26
C ASN A 171 -14.71 22.60 -3.13
N ALA A 172 -15.34 21.99 -2.11
CA ALA A 172 -16.02 22.74 -1.06
C ALA A 172 -15.04 23.55 -0.19
N PHE A 173 -15.43 24.75 0.17
CA PHE A 173 -14.78 25.65 1.13
C PHE A 173 -13.26 25.86 0.90
N PRO A 174 -12.77 26.19 -0.32
CA PRO A 174 -11.34 26.22 -0.62
C PRO A 174 -10.57 27.33 0.13
N LYS A 175 -11.27 28.33 0.70
CA LYS A 175 -10.67 29.38 1.51
C LYS A 175 -10.52 29.01 2.98
N ALA A 176 -11.38 28.13 3.49
CA ALA A 176 -11.38 27.69 4.89
C ALA A 176 -10.72 26.32 5.09
N ILE A 177 -10.80 25.46 4.09
CA ILE A 177 -10.18 24.13 4.15
C ILE A 177 -9.15 24.03 3.03
N GLY A 178 -7.90 23.81 3.41
CA GLY A 178 -6.78 23.70 2.47
C GLY A 178 -7.04 22.69 1.36
N THR A 179 -6.57 22.99 0.16
CA THR A 179 -6.72 22.11 -1.01
C THR A 179 -5.67 21.00 -1.00
N GLU A 180 -4.47 21.27 -0.46
CA GLU A 180 -3.45 20.24 -0.23
C GLU A 180 -3.81 19.39 0.98
N VAL A 181 -3.90 18.07 0.75
CA VAL A 181 -4.08 17.07 1.78
C VAL A 181 -2.78 16.27 1.91
N THR A 182 -2.19 16.28 3.10
CA THR A 182 -1.05 15.43 3.42
C THR A 182 -1.54 14.05 3.84
N ILE A 183 -0.98 13.02 3.25
CA ILE A 183 -1.23 11.61 3.60
C ILE A 183 0.01 11.06 4.30
N ARG A 184 -0.20 10.34 5.39
CA ARG A 184 0.81 9.54 6.08
C ARG A 184 0.31 8.11 6.20
N LEU A 185 1.19 7.18 5.90
CA LEU A 185 0.91 5.74 5.88
C LEU A 185 1.81 5.05 6.89
N GLU A 186 1.24 4.17 7.71
CA GLU A 186 1.96 3.19 8.52
C GLU A 186 1.36 1.83 8.18
N ILE A 187 2.13 0.97 7.54
CA ILE A 187 1.65 -0.27 6.94
C ILE A 187 2.41 -1.45 7.51
N GLU A 188 1.67 -2.43 8.01
CA GLU A 188 2.16 -3.77 8.29
C GLU A 188 1.48 -4.77 7.35
N ALA A 189 2.23 -5.76 6.89
CA ALA A 189 1.69 -6.79 6.03
C ALA A 189 2.31 -8.15 6.37
N SER A 190 1.47 -9.14 6.60
CA SER A 190 1.88 -10.51 6.91
C SER A 190 2.16 -11.31 5.65
N LEU A 191 3.24 -12.10 5.64
CA LEU A 191 3.58 -12.98 4.55
C LEU A 191 2.43 -13.94 4.26
N ASP A 192 1.89 -13.87 3.06
CA ASP A 192 0.79 -14.71 2.60
C ASP A 192 0.87 -14.90 1.08
N ARG A 193 1.30 -16.08 0.68
CA ARG A 193 1.51 -16.41 -0.74
C ARG A 193 0.23 -16.44 -1.58
N HIS A 194 -0.95 -16.38 -0.94
CA HIS A 194 -2.24 -16.32 -1.60
C HIS A 194 -2.87 -14.90 -1.57
N ALA A 195 -2.17 -13.91 -1.00
CA ALA A 195 -2.72 -12.57 -0.77
C ALA A 195 -3.27 -11.92 -2.06
N GLU A 196 -2.57 -12.02 -3.18
CA GLU A 196 -3.06 -11.52 -4.47
C GLU A 196 -4.34 -12.24 -4.92
N TYR A 197 -4.32 -13.58 -4.87
CA TYR A 197 -5.47 -14.39 -5.27
C TYR A 197 -6.70 -14.09 -4.41
N ASP A 198 -6.55 -14.06 -3.10
CA ASP A 198 -7.63 -13.79 -2.15
C ASP A 198 -8.20 -12.39 -2.35
N TYR A 199 -7.33 -11.38 -2.59
CA TYR A 199 -7.75 -10.03 -2.91
C TYR A 199 -8.61 -9.99 -4.19
N GLN A 200 -8.16 -10.65 -5.26
CA GLN A 200 -8.88 -10.70 -6.54
C GLN A 200 -10.24 -11.40 -6.41
N GLN A 201 -10.30 -12.51 -5.66
CA GLN A 201 -11.57 -13.22 -5.40
C GLN A 201 -12.56 -12.34 -4.65
N ALA A 202 -12.11 -11.63 -3.61
CA ALA A 202 -12.95 -10.71 -2.85
C ALA A 202 -13.44 -9.53 -3.72
N ALA A 203 -12.58 -8.97 -4.59
CA ALA A 203 -12.94 -7.91 -5.52
C ALA A 203 -14.03 -8.37 -6.52
N ASN A 204 -13.85 -9.55 -7.12
CA ASN A 204 -14.81 -10.12 -8.05
C ASN A 204 -16.18 -10.40 -7.40
N LYS A 205 -16.19 -10.91 -6.16
CA LYS A 205 -17.42 -11.12 -5.40
C LYS A 205 -18.16 -9.81 -5.15
N LEU A 206 -17.45 -8.75 -4.76
CA LEU A 206 -18.04 -7.43 -4.53
C LEU A 206 -18.62 -6.82 -5.82
N MET A 207 -17.93 -6.95 -6.95
CA MET A 207 -18.44 -6.48 -8.24
C MET A 207 -19.73 -7.21 -8.66
N ARG A 208 -19.78 -8.52 -8.49
CA ARG A 208 -20.98 -9.33 -8.80
C ARG A 208 -22.16 -8.96 -7.91
N SER A 209 -21.95 -8.73 -6.61
CA SER A 209 -23.03 -8.32 -5.71
C SER A 209 -23.59 -6.94 -6.05
N ARG A 210 -22.73 -5.98 -6.42
CA ARG A 210 -23.15 -4.63 -6.87
C ARG A 210 -23.93 -4.69 -8.19
N ALA A 211 -23.46 -5.48 -9.16
CA ALA A 211 -24.17 -5.66 -10.43
C ALA A 211 -25.56 -6.29 -10.24
N HIS A 212 -25.67 -7.27 -9.32
CA HIS A 212 -26.96 -7.88 -9.00
C HIS A 212 -27.93 -6.89 -8.32
N ALA A 213 -27.45 -6.09 -7.38
CA ALA A 213 -28.24 -5.05 -6.73
C ALA A 213 -28.73 -3.98 -7.72
N ALA A 214 -27.87 -3.56 -8.67
CA ALA A 214 -28.22 -2.57 -9.69
C ALA A 214 -29.23 -3.09 -10.73
N ALA A 215 -29.32 -4.42 -10.95
CA ALA A 215 -30.26 -5.03 -11.87
C ALA A 215 -31.69 -5.22 -11.27
N GLN A 216 -31.86 -4.96 -9.96
CA GLN A 216 -33.14 -5.09 -9.25
C GLN A 216 -33.86 -3.74 -9.07
N HIS A 217 -33.25 -2.65 -9.54
CA HIS A 217 -33.82 -1.29 -9.56
C HIS A 217 -33.97 -0.76 -10.97
#